data_60cf27cc1efcb3d4c4b5cad725d505cc
#
_entry.id   60cf27cc1efcb3d4c4b5cad725d505cc
#
_cell.length_a   1.000
_cell.length_b   1.000
_cell.length_c   1.000
_cell.angle_alpha   90.00
_cell.angle_beta   90.00
_cell.angle_gamma   90.00
#
_symmetry.space_group_name_H-M   'P 1'
#
loop_
_entity.id
_entity.type
_entity.pdbx_description
1 polymer ?
#
loop_
_entity_poly.entity_id
_entity_poly.type
_entity_poly.pdbx_seq_one_letter_code
_entity_poly.pdbx_strand_id
1 'polypeptide(L)'
;MKINVRTTFDAELSAEKVDDDGNKQKVVYATFNGNINSDGMPQVSYYIPDNYVAVYKENIAEFRKQWTEFQDIVFKKADEVTSSLNAATTEA
;
A
#
# COMPACT_ATOMS: atom_id res chain seq x y z
N MET A 1 9.24 28.36 11.95
CA MET A 1 8.40 27.69 10.92
C MET A 1 8.54 26.17 11.08
N LYS A 2 7.43 25.47 11.10
CA LYS A 2 7.47 24.00 11.18
C LYS A 2 7.13 23.43 9.81
N ILE A 3 8.05 22.65 9.25
CA ILE A 3 7.84 21.98 7.96
C ILE A 3 7.61 20.50 8.22
N ASN A 4 6.47 19.99 7.76
CA ASN A 4 6.16 18.57 7.85
C ASN A 4 6.34 17.92 6.47
N VAL A 5 7.17 16.89 6.42
CA VAL A 5 7.40 16.14 5.18
C VAL A 5 6.76 14.76 5.33
N ARG A 6 5.99 14.37 4.32
CA ARG A 6 5.33 13.06 4.29
C ARG A 6 5.72 12.34 3.01
N THR A 7 5.92 11.04 3.12
CA THR A 7 6.11 10.16 1.97
C THR A 7 4.85 9.33 1.80
N THR A 8 4.29 9.34 0.60
CA THR A 8 3.06 8.59 0.31
C THR A 8 3.34 7.50 -0.72
N PHE A 9 2.60 6.40 -0.58
CA PHE A 9 2.66 5.25 -1.48
C PHE A 9 1.26 4.87 -1.87
N ASP A 10 1.06 4.49 -3.11
CA ASP A 10 -0.18 3.85 -3.53
C ASP A 10 0.12 2.75 -4.52
N ALA A 11 -0.74 1.74 -4.54
CA ALA A 11 -0.62 0.63 -5.46
C ALA A 11 -2.00 0.10 -5.80
N GLU A 12 -2.12 -0.46 -7.00
CA GLU A 12 -3.37 -1.04 -7.48
C GLU A 12 -3.16 -2.51 -7.79
N LEU A 13 -4.13 -3.34 -7.39
CA LEU A 13 -4.16 -4.75 -7.72
C LEU A 13 -5.23 -5.00 -8.75
N SER A 14 -4.84 -5.64 -9.84
CA SER A 14 -5.73 -5.96 -10.95
C SER A 14 -5.88 -7.45 -11.11
N ALA A 15 -7.04 -7.87 -11.59
CA ALA A 15 -7.31 -9.26 -11.96
C ALA A 15 -8.28 -9.29 -13.12
N GLU A 16 -8.35 -10.42 -13.80
CA GLU A 16 -9.33 -10.63 -14.86
C GLU A 16 -10.67 -11.00 -14.26
N LYS A 17 -11.72 -10.37 -14.76
CA LYS A 17 -13.10 -10.70 -14.44
C LYS A 17 -13.80 -11.11 -15.73
N VAL A 18 -14.50 -12.26 -15.69
CA VAL A 18 -15.28 -12.73 -16.82
C VAL A 18 -16.71 -12.21 -16.64
N ASP A 19 -17.24 -11.53 -17.66
CA ASP A 19 -18.60 -11.03 -17.64
C ASP A 19 -19.60 -12.12 -18.06
N ASP A 20 -20.90 -11.78 -18.08
CA ASP A 20 -21.96 -12.72 -18.43
C ASP A 20 -21.86 -13.22 -19.88
N ASP A 21 -21.21 -12.47 -20.74
CA ASP A 21 -21.00 -12.82 -22.15
C ASP A 21 -19.72 -13.63 -22.38
N GLY A 22 -18.98 -13.93 -21.31
CA GLY A 22 -17.73 -14.67 -21.37
C GLY A 22 -16.52 -13.81 -21.73
N ASN A 23 -16.67 -12.50 -21.81
CA ASN A 23 -15.58 -11.60 -22.09
C ASN A 23 -14.73 -11.35 -20.85
N LYS A 24 -13.43 -11.37 -21.02
CA LYS A 24 -12.49 -11.09 -19.92
C LYS A 24 -12.20 -9.61 -19.86
N GLN A 25 -12.32 -9.03 -18.68
CA GLN A 25 -11.99 -7.64 -18.41
C GLN A 25 -10.99 -7.55 -17.28
N LYS A 26 -9.99 -6.68 -17.43
CA LYS A 26 -9.04 -6.40 -16.36
C LYS A 26 -9.66 -5.33 -15.47
N VAL A 27 -9.82 -5.65 -14.20
CA VAL A 27 -10.39 -4.73 -13.22
C VAL A 27 -9.42 -4.50 -12.08
N VAL A 28 -9.41 -3.29 -11.55
CA VAL A 28 -8.67 -2.97 -10.32
C VAL A 28 -9.60 -3.32 -9.16
N TYR A 29 -9.30 -4.41 -8.47
CA TYR A 29 -10.17 -4.90 -7.40
C TYR A 29 -9.74 -4.47 -6.01
N ALA A 30 -8.52 -3.95 -5.87
CA ALA A 30 -8.03 -3.50 -4.58
C ALA A 30 -7.01 -2.38 -4.77
N THR A 31 -6.94 -1.49 -3.80
CA THR A 31 -5.91 -0.46 -3.75
C THR A 31 -5.23 -0.50 -2.40
N PHE A 32 -3.92 -0.27 -2.39
CA PHE A 32 -3.13 -0.14 -1.17
C PHE A 32 -2.71 1.31 -1.02
N ASN A 33 -2.74 1.80 0.20
CA ASN A 33 -2.30 3.15 0.52
C ASN A 33 -1.36 3.10 1.70
N GLY A 34 -0.31 3.89 1.64
CA GLY A 34 0.63 4.00 2.73
C GLY A 34 1.14 5.42 2.86
N ASN A 35 1.50 5.82 4.06
CA ASN A 35 2.19 7.07 4.27
C ASN A 35 3.16 6.94 5.43
N ILE A 36 4.18 7.77 5.41
CA ILE A 36 5.15 7.90 6.48
C ILE A 36 5.12 9.37 6.89
N ASN A 37 4.78 9.60 8.15
CA ASN A 37 4.72 10.94 8.69
C ASN A 37 6.13 11.51 8.90
N SER A 38 6.22 12.81 9.17
CA SER A 38 7.49 13.48 9.41
C SER A 38 8.28 12.90 10.57
N ASP A 39 7.61 12.20 11.48
CA ASP A 39 8.25 11.52 12.62
C ASP A 39 8.70 10.08 12.29
N GLY A 40 8.50 9.64 11.06
CA GLY A 40 8.90 8.29 10.63
C GLY A 40 7.86 7.21 10.90
N MET A 41 6.68 7.57 11.41
CA MET A 41 5.63 6.58 11.71
C MET A 41 4.92 6.14 10.43
N PRO A 42 4.92 4.84 10.12
CA PRO A 42 4.22 4.33 8.95
C PRO A 42 2.75 4.07 9.21
N GLN A 43 1.94 4.28 8.20
CA GLN A 43 0.52 3.90 8.20
C GLN A 43 0.22 3.24 6.87
N VAL A 44 -0.41 2.08 6.91
CA VAL A 44 -0.78 1.33 5.71
C VAL A 44 -2.23 0.91 5.80
N SER A 45 -2.91 0.92 4.67
CA SER A 45 -4.30 0.49 4.58
C SER A 45 -4.59 -0.05 3.19
N TYR A 46 -5.70 -0.74 3.06
CA TYR A 46 -6.19 -1.19 1.76
C TYR A 46 -7.68 -0.94 1.64
N TYR A 47 -8.14 -0.93 0.42
CA TYR A 47 -9.57 -0.77 0.12
C TYR A 47 -9.97 -1.72 -1.00
N ILE A 48 -11.08 -2.40 -0.79
CA ILE A 48 -11.67 -3.30 -1.78
C ILE A 48 -13.10 -2.82 -2.01
N PRO A 49 -13.44 -2.33 -3.22
CA PRO A 49 -14.82 -1.92 -3.52
C PRO A 49 -15.80 -3.09 -3.36
N ASP A 50 -16.99 -2.80 -2.87
CA ASP A 50 -18.01 -3.81 -2.61
C ASP A 50 -18.33 -4.66 -3.85
N ASN A 51 -18.35 -4.04 -5.03
CA ASN A 51 -18.65 -4.73 -6.27
C ASN A 51 -17.52 -5.66 -6.74
N TYR A 52 -16.35 -5.61 -6.11
CA TYR A 52 -15.20 -6.44 -6.44
C TYR A 52 -14.81 -7.42 -5.33
N VAL A 53 -15.62 -7.55 -4.29
CA VAL A 53 -15.34 -8.49 -3.19
C VAL A 53 -15.24 -9.93 -3.71
N ALA A 54 -16.06 -10.32 -4.67
CA ALA A 54 -16.00 -11.65 -5.28
C ALA A 54 -14.66 -11.88 -5.99
N VAL A 55 -14.16 -10.87 -6.71
CA VAL A 55 -12.85 -10.92 -7.38
C VAL A 55 -11.74 -11.06 -6.34
N TYR A 56 -11.82 -10.32 -5.25
CA TYR A 56 -10.87 -10.44 -4.14
C TYR A 56 -10.85 -11.88 -3.60
N LYS A 57 -12.02 -12.47 -3.36
CA LYS A 57 -12.11 -13.83 -2.82
C LYS A 57 -11.50 -14.88 -3.75
N GLU A 58 -11.55 -14.66 -5.05
CA GLU A 58 -10.93 -15.54 -6.04
C GLU A 58 -9.41 -15.35 -6.11
N ASN A 59 -8.88 -14.25 -5.57
CA ASN A 59 -7.47 -13.89 -5.66
C ASN A 59 -6.83 -13.65 -4.28
N ILE A 60 -7.36 -14.29 -3.23
CA ILE A 60 -6.89 -14.05 -1.85
C ILE A 60 -5.39 -14.31 -1.68
N ALA A 61 -4.86 -15.39 -2.24
CA ALA A 61 -3.45 -15.73 -2.10
C ALA A 61 -2.56 -14.66 -2.70
N GLU A 62 -2.91 -14.19 -3.90
CA GLU A 62 -2.16 -13.12 -4.58
C GLU A 62 -2.30 -11.80 -3.83
N PHE A 63 -3.50 -11.49 -3.33
CA PHE A 63 -3.73 -10.30 -2.53
C PHE A 63 -2.83 -10.27 -1.30
N ARG A 64 -2.79 -11.38 -0.56
CA ARG A 64 -1.98 -11.47 0.67
C ARG A 64 -0.50 -11.33 0.38
N LYS A 65 -0.03 -11.93 -0.72
CA LYS A 65 1.36 -11.80 -1.14
C LYS A 65 1.72 -10.34 -1.46
N GLN A 66 0.89 -9.68 -2.25
CA GLN A 66 1.12 -8.28 -2.64
C GLN A 66 0.99 -7.34 -1.45
N TRP A 67 0.05 -7.61 -0.55
CA TRP A 67 -0.12 -6.82 0.67
C TRP A 67 1.13 -6.89 1.55
N THR A 68 1.69 -8.08 1.72
CA THR A 68 2.93 -8.26 2.49
C THR A 68 4.08 -7.50 1.84
N GLU A 69 4.23 -7.61 0.53
CA GLU A 69 5.28 -6.89 -0.20
C GLU A 69 5.13 -5.37 -0.05
N PHE A 70 3.90 -4.87 -0.14
CA PHE A 70 3.62 -3.44 0.02
C PHE A 70 3.97 -2.96 1.42
N GLN A 71 3.58 -3.70 2.45
CA GLN A 71 3.91 -3.36 3.83
C GLN A 71 5.42 -3.33 4.04
N ASP A 72 6.14 -4.33 3.50
CA ASP A 72 7.60 -4.39 3.63
C ASP A 72 8.27 -3.17 3.00
N ILE A 73 7.79 -2.73 1.84
CA ILE A 73 8.33 -1.55 1.16
C ILE A 73 8.11 -0.30 2.01
N VAL A 74 6.91 -0.12 2.55
CA VAL A 74 6.59 1.05 3.37
C VAL A 74 7.38 1.04 4.68
N PHE A 75 7.45 -0.11 5.35
CA PHE A 75 8.16 -0.23 6.62
C PHE A 75 9.67 -0.03 6.45
N LYS A 76 10.23 -0.55 5.35
CA LYS A 76 11.65 -0.33 5.06
C LYS A 76 11.94 1.15 4.87
N LYS A 77 11.08 1.87 4.17
CA LYS A 77 11.23 3.31 3.98
C LYS A 77 11.06 4.06 5.30
N ALA A 78 10.13 3.62 6.14
CA ALA A 78 9.93 4.20 7.47
C ALA A 78 11.20 4.05 8.33
N ASP A 79 11.84 2.90 8.26
CA ASP A 79 13.10 2.66 8.97
C ASP A 79 14.21 3.60 8.49
N GLU A 80 14.29 3.85 7.19
CA GLU A 80 15.25 4.80 6.62
C GLU A 80 14.99 6.23 7.13
N VAL A 81 13.72 6.65 7.17
CA VAL A 81 13.34 7.97 7.68
C VAL A 81 13.67 8.09 9.16
N THR A 82 13.35 7.08 9.95
CA THR A 82 13.65 7.05 11.39
C THR A 82 15.15 7.12 11.63
N SER A 83 15.95 6.39 10.87
CA SER A 83 17.41 6.41 10.99
C SER A 83 17.97 7.78 10.67
N SER A 84 17.44 8.46 9.66
CA SER A 84 17.83 9.82 9.31
C SER A 84 17.50 10.81 10.42
N LEU A 85 16.33 10.70 11.04
CA LEU A 85 15.92 11.56 12.14
C LEU A 85 16.81 11.33 13.37
N ASN A 86 17.12 10.07 13.69
CA ASN A 86 17.98 9.74 14.81
C ASN A 86 19.41 10.25 14.59
N ALA A 87 19.94 10.13 13.39
CA ALA A 87 21.25 10.64 13.05
C ALA A 87 21.32 12.16 13.22
N ALA A 88 20.29 12.88 12.75
CA ALA A 88 20.21 14.32 12.90
C ALA A 88 20.11 14.74 14.36
N THR A 89 19.39 13.98 15.18
CA THR A 89 19.24 14.25 16.62
C THR A 89 20.55 14.00 17.37
N THR A 90 21.31 12.98 16.98
CA THR A 90 22.54 12.58 17.65
C THR A 90 23.64 13.62 17.49
N GLU A 91 23.62 14.40 16.44
CA GLU A 91 24.62 15.42 16.16
C GLU A 91 24.42 16.71 16.93
N ALA A 92 23.29 16.85 17.57
CA ALA A 92 22.99 18.04 18.39
C ALA A 92 23.67 17.98 19.80
#